data_d7518470d933ac49d27d7c33bc2ce8a9
#
_entry.id   d7518470d933ac49d27d7c33bc2ce8a9
#
_cell.length_a   1.000
_cell.length_b   1.000
_cell.length_c   1.000
_cell.angle_alpha   90.00
_cell.angle_beta   90.00
_cell.angle_gamma   90.00
#
_symmetry.space_group_name_H-M   'P 1'
#
loop_
_entity.id
_entity.type
_entity.pdbx_description
1 polymer ?
#
loop_
_entity_poly.entity_id
_entity_poly.type
_entity_poly.pdbx_seq_one_letter_code
_entity_poly.pdbx_strand_id
1 'polypeptide(L)'
;YSRGPLFARLVVNHVSSERSVDATTFLAGIGLRLGTRSWGALPSPERRDPGPDAWRRGQELSVFAGGTTVNTFASQKARARGIEFRHDLGRYSEWSITLLNEGSNEMIRRNGVASQLWLVRPAWNGALRLGVGLGLYGNLDRRRPAEEGESEGRRGVAGIMGMSAAVRIAGPWSARLTWTRIVTDYSRDTDVYTLGAAVRF
;
A
#
# COMPACT_ATOMS: atom_id res chain seq x y z
N TYR A 1 26.70 -3.90 -0.36
CA TYR A 1 27.70 -2.86 -0.08
C TYR A 1 27.02 -1.62 0.49
N SER A 2 27.54 -1.08 1.55
CA SER A 2 27.02 0.16 2.15
C SER A 2 28.16 1.08 2.56
N ARG A 3 28.04 2.37 2.26
CA ARG A 3 28.97 3.42 2.69
C ARG A 3 28.15 4.60 3.22
N GLY A 4 28.21 4.78 4.55
CA GLY A 4 27.39 5.80 5.20
C GLY A 4 25.88 5.53 5.07
N PRO A 5 25.08 6.54 4.71
CA PRO A 5 23.62 6.38 4.52
C PRO A 5 23.25 5.70 3.21
N LEU A 6 24.17 5.58 2.25
CA LEU A 6 23.96 4.95 0.95
C LEU A 6 24.18 3.45 1.05
N PHE A 7 23.30 2.67 0.43
CA PHE A 7 23.51 1.24 0.22
C PHE A 7 23.13 0.83 -1.19
N ALA A 8 23.84 -0.15 -1.73
CA ALA A 8 23.49 -0.84 -2.94
C ALA A 8 23.02 -2.26 -2.57
N ARG A 9 21.97 -2.74 -3.21
CA ARG A 9 21.43 -4.07 -3.01
C ARG A 9 21.29 -4.76 -4.35
N LEU A 10 21.76 -5.99 -4.43
CA LEU A 10 21.48 -6.92 -5.51
C LEU A 10 20.58 -8.02 -4.94
N VAL A 11 19.49 -8.31 -5.64
CA VAL A 11 18.58 -9.40 -5.29
C VAL A 11 18.43 -10.27 -6.52
N VAL A 12 18.60 -11.57 -6.33
CA VAL A 12 18.33 -12.58 -7.34
C VAL A 12 17.16 -13.41 -6.82
N ASN A 13 16.06 -13.40 -7.56
CA ASN A 13 14.90 -14.24 -7.30
C ASN A 13 14.82 -15.29 -8.40
N HIS A 14 14.71 -16.55 -8.01
CA HIS A 14 14.42 -17.65 -8.92
C HIS A 14 13.06 -18.25 -8.55
N VAL A 15 12.17 -18.30 -9.51
CA VAL A 15 10.85 -18.91 -9.37
C VAL A 15 10.85 -20.14 -10.28
N SER A 16 10.72 -21.32 -9.68
CA SER A 16 10.56 -22.58 -10.39
C SER A 16 9.09 -23.00 -10.35
N SER A 17 8.55 -23.40 -11.49
CA SER A 17 7.15 -23.81 -11.61
C SER A 17 7.04 -25.13 -12.34
N GLU A 18 6.27 -26.07 -11.78
CA GLU A 18 6.05 -27.39 -12.38
C GLU A 18 5.29 -27.35 -13.72
N ARG A 19 4.67 -26.22 -14.09
CA ARG A 19 3.80 -26.13 -15.28
C ARG A 19 4.10 -24.97 -16.22
N SER A 20 5.11 -24.16 -15.94
CA SER A 20 5.43 -23.00 -16.77
C SER A 20 6.93 -22.72 -16.79
N VAL A 21 7.33 -21.67 -17.49
CA VAL A 21 8.72 -21.28 -17.65
C VAL A 21 9.32 -20.85 -16.32
N ASP A 22 10.45 -21.42 -15.95
CA ASP A 22 11.25 -20.94 -14.84
C ASP A 22 11.72 -19.51 -15.11
N ALA A 23 11.58 -18.64 -14.13
CA ALA A 23 11.96 -17.26 -14.25
C ALA A 23 13.05 -16.88 -13.23
N THR A 24 14.13 -16.31 -13.70
CA THR A 24 15.16 -15.72 -12.84
C THR A 24 15.16 -14.22 -13.01
N THR A 25 14.93 -13.49 -11.91
CA THR A 25 14.88 -12.04 -11.90
C THR A 25 16.08 -11.49 -11.15
N PHE A 26 16.81 -10.60 -11.80
CA PHE A 26 17.92 -9.85 -11.20
C PHE A 26 17.44 -8.42 -10.93
N LEU A 27 17.50 -7.98 -9.68
CA LEU A 27 17.14 -6.62 -9.28
C LEU A 27 18.36 -5.96 -8.66
N ALA A 28 18.75 -4.82 -9.20
CA ALA A 28 19.75 -3.95 -8.62
C ALA A 28 19.07 -2.68 -8.12
N GLY A 29 19.40 -2.25 -6.92
CA GLY A 29 18.83 -1.06 -6.31
C GLY A 29 19.86 -0.27 -5.53
N ILE A 30 19.69 1.05 -5.52
CA ILE A 30 20.41 1.97 -4.66
C ILE A 30 19.40 2.56 -3.68
N GLY A 31 19.74 2.61 -2.41
CA GLY A 31 18.87 3.16 -1.39
C GLY A 31 19.61 4.05 -0.40
N LEU A 32 18.85 4.92 0.24
CA LEU A 32 19.30 5.76 1.34
C LEU A 32 18.76 5.22 2.66
N ARG A 33 19.63 5.02 3.63
CA ARG A 33 19.23 4.75 5.02
C ARG A 33 18.80 6.07 5.67
N LEU A 34 17.50 6.25 5.82
CA LEU A 34 16.95 7.38 6.54
C LEU A 34 17.02 7.09 8.06
N GLY A 35 18.13 7.45 8.68
CA GLY A 35 18.35 7.31 10.12
C GLY A 35 19.76 6.80 10.47
N THR A 36 20.36 7.37 11.48
CA THR A 36 21.74 7.14 11.90
C THR A 36 21.94 5.93 12.81
N ARG A 37 20.97 5.03 12.98
CA ARG A 37 21.10 3.85 13.84
C ARG A 37 21.35 2.59 13.03
N SER A 38 22.42 1.89 13.41
CA SER A 38 22.83 0.59 12.89
C SER A 38 21.68 -0.44 12.95
N TRP A 39 21.47 -1.17 11.87
CA TRP A 39 20.64 -2.38 11.85
C TRP A 39 21.35 -3.44 12.70
N GLY A 40 21.02 -3.57 13.96
CA GLY A 40 21.64 -4.58 14.81
C GLY A 40 21.16 -4.56 16.24
N ALA A 41 20.59 -3.46 16.68
CA ALA A 41 19.96 -3.39 17.99
C ALA A 41 18.49 -2.99 17.78
N LEU A 42 17.59 -3.89 18.10
CA LEU A 42 16.23 -3.49 18.44
C LEU A 42 16.39 -2.42 19.53
N PRO A 43 15.92 -1.19 19.32
CA PRO A 43 16.05 -0.17 20.34
C PRO A 43 15.31 -0.66 21.58
N SER A 44 16.07 -0.80 22.68
CA SER A 44 15.45 -0.89 24.00
C SER A 44 14.37 0.17 24.12
N PRO A 45 13.27 -0.08 24.81
CA PRO A 45 12.17 0.86 24.96
C PRO A 45 12.58 2.01 25.91
N GLU A 46 13.67 2.69 25.63
CA GLU A 46 13.93 3.96 26.27
C GLU A 46 12.87 4.94 25.77
N ARG A 47 11.96 5.22 26.65
CA ARG A 47 10.92 6.24 26.62
C ARG A 47 11.58 7.61 26.41
N ARG A 48 12.04 7.90 25.18
CA ARG A 48 12.20 9.30 24.78
C ARG A 48 10.81 9.79 24.48
N ASP A 49 10.31 10.67 25.32
CA ASP A 49 9.10 11.41 25.02
C ASP A 49 9.24 11.98 23.61
N PRO A 50 8.33 11.63 22.71
CA PRO A 50 8.33 12.24 21.41
C PRO A 50 8.14 13.71 21.64
N GLY A 51 9.06 14.55 21.12
CA GLY A 51 8.93 16.00 21.23
C GLY A 51 7.56 16.48 20.74
N PRO A 52 7.18 17.73 21.06
CA PRO A 52 5.83 18.26 20.82
C PRO A 52 5.33 18.13 19.38
N ASP A 53 6.23 17.83 18.45
CA ASP A 53 5.95 17.61 17.03
C ASP A 53 5.86 16.16 16.56
N ALA A 54 6.02 15.19 17.49
CA ALA A 54 5.81 13.82 17.10
C ALA A 54 4.33 13.60 16.76
N TRP A 55 4.08 12.93 15.65
CA TRP A 55 2.74 12.48 15.30
C TRP A 55 2.16 11.73 16.49
N ARG A 56 1.13 12.32 17.10
CA ARG A 56 0.46 11.71 18.24
C ARG A 56 -0.06 10.35 17.78
N ARG A 57 0.10 9.34 18.60
CA ARG A 57 -0.60 8.08 18.41
C ARG A 57 -2.08 8.38 18.38
N GLY A 58 -2.79 7.84 17.39
CA GLY A 58 -4.20 8.17 17.25
C GLY A 58 -4.81 7.53 16.04
N GLN A 59 -5.89 8.12 15.67
CA GLN A 59 -6.68 7.74 14.51
C GLN A 59 -6.43 8.73 13.39
N GLU A 60 -6.56 8.28 12.16
CA GLU A 60 -6.43 9.12 10.98
C GLU A 60 -7.55 8.79 10.01
N LEU A 61 -8.20 9.83 9.52
CA LEU A 61 -9.17 9.73 8.43
C LEU A 61 -8.60 10.41 7.20
N SER A 62 -8.64 9.73 6.06
CA SER A 62 -8.19 10.28 4.78
C SER A 62 -9.22 10.11 3.69
N VAL A 63 -9.28 11.10 2.80
CA VAL A 63 -10.01 11.04 1.54
C VAL A 63 -9.02 11.17 0.41
N PHE A 64 -9.20 10.38 -0.66
CA PHE A 64 -8.24 10.33 -1.75
C PHE A 64 -8.90 10.15 -3.11
N ALA A 65 -8.19 10.58 -4.14
CA ALA A 65 -8.51 10.34 -5.53
C ALA A 65 -7.26 9.97 -6.31
N GLY A 66 -7.43 9.30 -7.46
CA GLY A 66 -6.30 8.87 -8.27
C GLY A 66 -6.72 8.07 -9.48
N GLY A 67 -5.89 7.12 -9.86
CA GLY A 67 -6.09 6.26 -11.01
C GLY A 67 -5.89 4.79 -10.67
N THR A 68 -6.63 3.95 -11.35
CA THR A 68 -6.46 2.50 -11.39
C THR A 68 -5.95 2.10 -12.76
N THR A 69 -4.99 1.18 -12.79
CA THR A 69 -4.50 0.54 -14.02
C THR A 69 -4.72 -0.96 -13.89
N VAL A 70 -5.40 -1.57 -14.84
CA VAL A 70 -5.54 -3.03 -14.92
C VAL A 70 -4.31 -3.60 -15.59
N ASN A 71 -3.64 -4.54 -14.92
CA ASN A 71 -2.46 -5.21 -15.43
C ASN A 71 -2.82 -6.31 -16.43
N THR A 72 -3.20 -5.88 -17.62
CA THR A 72 -3.45 -6.72 -18.80
C THR A 72 -2.71 -6.16 -20.00
N PHE A 73 -2.62 -6.92 -21.09
CA PHE A 73 -2.01 -6.42 -22.32
C PHE A 73 -2.65 -5.13 -22.84
N ALA A 74 -3.91 -4.87 -22.54
CA ALA A 74 -4.64 -3.68 -22.94
C ALA A 74 -4.47 -2.49 -21.99
N SER A 75 -3.86 -2.67 -20.81
CA SER A 75 -3.56 -1.63 -19.79
C SER A 75 -4.64 -0.56 -19.62
N GLN A 76 -5.88 -0.99 -19.38
CA GLN A 76 -6.99 -0.05 -19.24
C GLN A 76 -6.90 0.75 -17.94
N LYS A 77 -7.24 2.04 -18.02
CA LYS A 77 -7.20 2.98 -16.90
C LYS A 77 -8.60 3.38 -16.46
N ALA A 78 -8.76 3.64 -15.18
CA ALA A 78 -9.97 4.18 -14.58
C ALA A 78 -9.62 5.21 -13.49
N ARG A 79 -10.62 5.99 -13.02
CA ARG A 79 -10.44 6.93 -11.91
C ARG A 79 -10.77 6.24 -10.60
N ALA A 80 -9.82 6.23 -9.68
CA ALA A 80 -9.99 5.71 -8.33
C ALA A 80 -10.35 6.83 -7.35
N ARG A 81 -11.13 6.49 -6.32
CA ARG A 81 -11.43 7.36 -5.17
C ARG A 81 -11.78 6.53 -3.96
N GLY A 82 -11.61 7.09 -2.77
CA GLY A 82 -11.97 6.36 -1.57
C GLY A 82 -11.78 7.16 -0.29
N ILE A 83 -12.12 6.47 0.79
CA ILE A 83 -11.96 6.94 2.16
C ILE A 83 -11.25 5.86 2.93
N GLU A 84 -10.24 6.24 3.70
CA GLU A 84 -9.48 5.32 4.55
C GLU A 84 -9.47 5.83 5.98
N PHE A 85 -9.75 4.92 6.91
CA PHE A 85 -9.53 5.09 8.34
C PHE A 85 -8.31 4.27 8.72
N ARG A 86 -7.37 4.88 9.46
CA ARG A 86 -6.21 4.21 10.06
C ARG A 86 -6.21 4.37 11.56
N HIS A 87 -5.78 3.32 12.23
CA HIS A 87 -5.62 3.26 13.68
C HIS A 87 -4.23 2.75 14.04
N ASP A 88 -3.54 3.48 14.91
CA ASP A 88 -2.21 3.08 15.40
C ASP A 88 -2.35 1.88 16.35
N LEU A 89 -1.77 0.75 15.99
CA LEU A 89 -1.66 -0.43 16.87
C LEU A 89 -0.42 -0.38 17.75
N GLY A 90 0.57 0.40 17.36
CA GLY A 90 1.83 0.53 18.07
C GLY A 90 2.72 1.61 17.47
N ARG A 91 3.99 1.66 17.89
CA ARG A 91 4.93 2.68 17.44
C ARG A 91 5.20 2.67 15.94
N TYR A 92 5.15 1.48 15.34
CA TYR A 92 5.52 1.25 13.94
C TYR A 92 4.49 0.42 13.20
N SER A 93 3.31 0.23 13.78
CA SER A 93 2.25 -0.57 13.18
C SER A 93 0.93 0.17 13.21
N GLU A 94 0.22 0.11 12.09
CA GLU A 94 -1.13 0.66 11.92
C GLU A 94 -2.03 -0.41 11.31
N TRP A 95 -3.29 -0.32 11.60
CA TRP A 95 -4.35 -1.02 10.89
C TRP A 95 -5.18 -0.02 10.12
N SER A 96 -5.63 -0.40 8.93
CA SER A 96 -6.54 0.43 8.14
C SER A 96 -7.74 -0.35 7.65
N ILE A 97 -8.83 0.39 7.45
CA ILE A 97 -9.98 0.00 6.66
C ILE A 97 -10.23 1.05 5.60
N THR A 98 -10.42 0.61 4.36
CA THR A 98 -10.55 1.48 3.19
C THR A 98 -11.79 1.12 2.40
N LEU A 99 -12.65 2.09 2.15
CA LEU A 99 -13.69 2.00 1.13
C LEU A 99 -13.08 2.52 -0.17
N LEU A 100 -12.89 1.62 -1.14
CA LEU A 100 -12.23 1.92 -2.40
C LEU A 100 -13.19 1.72 -3.58
N ASN A 101 -13.35 2.77 -4.38
CA ASN A 101 -13.92 2.71 -5.71
C ASN A 101 -12.77 2.75 -6.71
N GLU A 102 -12.52 1.66 -7.41
CA GLU A 102 -11.46 1.56 -8.42
C GLU A 102 -11.86 2.19 -9.76
N GLY A 103 -13.09 2.68 -9.84
CA GLY A 103 -13.65 3.25 -11.07
C GLY A 103 -14.31 2.21 -11.96
N SER A 104 -14.69 2.67 -13.16
CA SER A 104 -15.35 1.85 -14.17
C SER A 104 -14.64 2.03 -15.50
N ASN A 105 -14.29 0.93 -16.13
CA ASN A 105 -13.89 0.84 -17.53
C ASN A 105 -14.54 -0.41 -18.14
N GLU A 106 -14.20 -0.74 -19.38
CA GLU A 106 -14.79 -1.90 -20.08
C GLU A 106 -14.46 -3.24 -19.40
N MET A 107 -13.33 -3.31 -18.67
CA MET A 107 -12.86 -4.55 -18.06
C MET A 107 -13.23 -4.70 -16.59
N ILE A 108 -13.31 -3.58 -15.86
CA ILE A 108 -13.58 -3.60 -14.41
C ILE A 108 -14.61 -2.54 -14.04
N ARG A 109 -15.48 -2.90 -13.13
CA ARG A 109 -16.27 -1.98 -12.32
C ARG A 109 -16.25 -2.52 -10.91
N ARG A 110 -15.38 -1.97 -10.08
CA ARG A 110 -15.16 -2.49 -8.74
C ARG A 110 -15.29 -1.42 -7.67
N ASN A 111 -16.10 -1.76 -6.67
CA ASN A 111 -16.13 -1.11 -5.38
C ASN A 111 -15.79 -2.17 -4.34
N GLY A 112 -14.96 -1.86 -3.40
CA GLY A 112 -14.56 -2.84 -2.40
C GLY A 112 -14.19 -2.23 -1.08
N VAL A 113 -13.98 -3.12 -0.12
CA VAL A 113 -13.46 -2.82 1.20
C VAL A 113 -12.13 -3.51 1.35
N ALA A 114 -11.10 -2.74 1.68
CA ALA A 114 -9.80 -3.28 2.04
C ALA A 114 -9.58 -3.18 3.55
N SER A 115 -8.92 -4.19 4.11
CA SER A 115 -8.39 -4.15 5.47
C SER A 115 -6.92 -4.52 5.41
N GLN A 116 -6.04 -3.65 5.94
CA GLN A 116 -4.59 -3.81 5.82
C GLN A 116 -3.89 -3.55 7.15
N LEU A 117 -2.83 -4.30 7.38
CA LEU A 117 -1.84 -4.03 8.41
C LEU A 117 -0.63 -3.35 7.76
N TRP A 118 -0.17 -2.26 8.37
CA TRP A 118 0.91 -1.42 7.88
C TRP A 118 2.08 -1.43 8.85
N LEU A 119 3.27 -1.58 8.31
CA LEU A 119 4.50 -1.22 9.00
C LEU A 119 4.86 0.21 8.57
N VAL A 120 4.94 1.10 9.55
CA VAL A 120 5.11 2.54 9.31
C VAL A 120 6.39 3.04 9.96
N ARG A 121 7.17 3.83 9.24
CA ARG A 121 8.36 4.45 9.77
C ARG A 121 8.34 5.97 9.59
N PRO A 122 8.44 6.74 10.69
CA PRO A 122 8.64 8.17 10.59
C PRO A 122 10.05 8.49 10.11
N ALA A 123 10.17 9.51 9.28
CA ALA A 123 11.41 10.07 8.76
C ALA A 123 11.36 11.60 8.89
N TRP A 124 12.48 12.29 8.70
CA TRP A 124 12.60 13.74 8.77
C TRP A 124 11.94 14.34 10.01
N ASN A 125 12.35 13.88 11.19
CA ASN A 125 11.81 14.31 12.49
C ASN A 125 10.28 14.19 12.60
N GLY A 126 9.70 13.18 11.91
CA GLY A 126 8.26 12.93 11.90
C GLY A 126 7.46 13.72 10.86
N ALA A 127 8.11 14.59 10.06
CA ALA A 127 7.41 15.30 8.99
C ALA A 127 6.97 14.37 7.84
N LEU A 128 7.69 13.25 7.64
CA LEU A 128 7.36 12.22 6.65
C LEU A 128 7.08 10.89 7.35
N ARG A 129 6.07 10.17 6.90
CA ARG A 129 5.77 8.78 7.30
C ARG A 129 5.75 7.90 6.07
N LEU A 130 6.58 6.87 6.07
CA LEU A 130 6.64 5.85 5.03
C LEU A 130 6.00 4.58 5.55
N GLY A 131 5.18 3.91 4.75
CA GLY A 131 4.49 2.70 5.15
C GLY A 131 4.52 1.64 4.06
N VAL A 132 4.56 0.38 4.48
CA VAL A 132 4.29 -0.79 3.64
C VAL A 132 3.16 -1.58 4.29
N GLY A 133 2.19 -2.03 3.51
CA GLY A 133 0.98 -2.66 4.00
C GLY A 133 0.63 -3.95 3.26
N LEU A 134 0.02 -4.88 3.97
CA LEU A 134 -0.52 -6.11 3.45
C LEU A 134 -1.91 -6.35 4.04
N GLY A 135 -2.80 -6.98 3.29
CA GLY A 135 -4.14 -7.24 3.78
C GLY A 135 -5.03 -7.98 2.80
N LEU A 136 -6.31 -7.82 3.02
CA LEU A 136 -7.38 -8.43 2.24
C LEU A 136 -8.28 -7.35 1.62
N TYR A 137 -8.77 -7.64 0.45
CA TYR A 137 -9.71 -6.81 -0.30
C TYR A 137 -10.94 -7.62 -0.64
N GLY A 138 -12.10 -7.15 -0.21
CA GLY A 138 -13.40 -7.73 -0.52
C GLY A 138 -14.12 -6.90 -1.58
N ASN A 139 -14.47 -7.52 -2.71
CA ASN A 139 -15.26 -6.88 -3.76
C ASN A 139 -16.74 -6.85 -3.37
N LEU A 140 -17.36 -5.67 -3.40
CA LEU A 140 -18.77 -5.45 -3.09
C LEU A 140 -19.68 -5.50 -4.32
N ASP A 141 -19.14 -5.34 -5.52
CA ASP A 141 -19.92 -5.33 -6.74
C ASP A 141 -20.39 -6.75 -7.12
N ARG A 142 -21.68 -6.85 -7.46
CA ARG A 142 -22.20 -8.03 -8.13
C ARG A 142 -21.80 -7.96 -9.59
N ARG A 143 -21.03 -8.91 -10.08
CA ARG A 143 -20.83 -9.07 -11.53
C ARG A 143 -22.19 -9.29 -12.21
N ARG A 144 -22.43 -8.60 -13.32
CA ARG A 144 -23.36 -9.11 -14.33
C ARG A 144 -22.74 -10.39 -14.89
N PRO A 145 -23.50 -11.48 -15.08
CA PRO A 145 -23.00 -12.65 -15.78
C PRO A 145 -22.47 -12.17 -17.14
N ALA A 146 -21.20 -12.38 -17.40
CA ALA A 146 -20.69 -12.38 -18.75
C ALA A 146 -21.32 -13.57 -19.47
N GLU A 147 -21.50 -13.44 -20.80
CA GLU A 147 -22.11 -14.42 -21.69
C GLU A 147 -21.81 -15.88 -21.33
N GLU A 148 -22.80 -16.75 -21.56
CA GLU A 148 -22.78 -18.18 -21.27
C GLU A 148 -21.42 -18.83 -21.53
N GLY A 149 -20.73 -19.28 -20.45
CA GLY A 149 -19.46 -19.98 -20.51
C GLY A 149 -18.37 -19.52 -19.55
N GLU A 150 -18.43 -18.30 -18.99
CA GLU A 150 -17.52 -17.88 -17.94
C GLU A 150 -18.10 -18.22 -16.56
N SER A 151 -17.33 -18.97 -15.77
CA SER A 151 -17.65 -19.37 -14.41
C SER A 151 -18.15 -18.17 -13.59
N GLU A 152 -19.30 -18.34 -12.94
CA GLU A 152 -19.90 -17.39 -11.99
C GLU A 152 -18.82 -16.77 -11.11
N GLY A 153 -18.65 -15.45 -11.28
CA GLY A 153 -17.66 -14.69 -10.53
C GLY A 153 -17.90 -14.83 -9.03
N ARG A 154 -17.11 -15.66 -8.38
CA ARG A 154 -17.07 -15.78 -6.93
C ARG A 154 -16.93 -14.38 -6.33
N ARG A 155 -17.70 -14.06 -5.30
CA ARG A 155 -17.43 -12.96 -4.38
C ARG A 155 -16.01 -13.17 -3.86
N GLY A 156 -15.03 -12.60 -4.55
CA GLY A 156 -13.63 -12.89 -4.29
C GLY A 156 -13.12 -12.01 -3.17
N VAL A 157 -12.51 -12.63 -2.19
CA VAL A 157 -11.53 -11.97 -1.34
C VAL A 157 -10.21 -12.05 -2.11
N ALA A 158 -9.59 -10.92 -2.35
CA ALA A 158 -8.29 -10.80 -3.01
C ALA A 158 -7.21 -10.38 -2.02
N GLY A 159 -5.97 -10.68 -2.31
CA GLY A 159 -4.83 -10.13 -1.61
C GLY A 159 -4.63 -8.66 -1.97
N ILE A 160 -4.27 -7.82 -1.01
CA ILE A 160 -3.87 -6.43 -1.26
C ILE A 160 -2.55 -6.14 -0.58
N MET A 161 -1.65 -5.49 -1.32
CA MET A 161 -0.40 -4.95 -0.78
C MET A 161 -0.30 -3.46 -1.15
N GLY A 162 0.47 -2.70 -0.36
CA GLY A 162 0.61 -1.28 -0.66
C GLY A 162 1.85 -0.64 -0.08
N MET A 163 2.16 0.53 -0.62
CA MET A 163 3.14 1.46 -0.09
C MET A 163 2.49 2.82 0.08
N SER A 164 2.87 3.55 1.12
CA SER A 164 2.36 4.89 1.36
C SER A 164 3.45 5.84 1.83
N ALA A 165 3.30 7.11 1.44
CA ALA A 165 4.11 8.21 1.93
C ALA A 165 3.16 9.33 2.37
N ALA A 166 3.25 9.76 3.62
CA ALA A 166 2.45 10.85 4.15
C ALA A 166 3.37 11.97 4.63
N VAL A 167 3.10 13.19 4.15
CA VAL A 167 3.83 14.40 4.54
C VAL A 167 2.91 15.30 5.35
N ARG A 168 3.36 15.70 6.53
CA ARG A 168 2.65 16.65 7.39
C ARG A 168 2.65 18.03 6.73
N ILE A 169 1.47 18.62 6.58
CA ILE A 169 1.31 19.97 6.01
C ILE A 169 1.24 21.00 7.14
N ALA A 170 0.26 20.88 8.03
CA ALA A 170 0.08 21.78 9.16
C ALA A 170 -0.82 21.13 10.23
N GLY A 171 -0.51 21.34 11.50
CA GLY A 171 -1.31 20.81 12.61
C GLY A 171 -1.58 19.31 12.45
N PRO A 172 -2.86 18.87 12.44
CA PRO A 172 -3.24 17.47 12.26
C PRO A 172 -3.30 17.03 10.79
N TRP A 173 -3.10 17.94 9.83
CA TRP A 173 -3.28 17.68 8.40
C TRP A 173 -2.03 17.14 7.73
N SER A 174 -2.22 16.17 6.87
CA SER A 174 -1.16 15.61 6.00
C SER A 174 -1.66 15.37 4.58
N ALA A 175 -0.73 15.39 3.61
CA ALA A 175 -0.95 14.82 2.30
C ALA A 175 -0.42 13.39 2.29
N ARG A 176 -1.16 12.46 1.66
CA ARG A 176 -0.78 11.06 1.55
C ARG A 176 -0.82 10.61 0.10
N LEU A 177 0.29 10.05 -0.35
CA LEU A 177 0.40 9.29 -1.59
C LEU A 177 0.34 7.80 -1.23
N THR A 178 -0.48 7.04 -1.94
CA THR A 178 -0.57 5.59 -1.74
C THR A 178 -0.56 4.88 -3.09
N TRP A 179 0.22 3.84 -3.19
CA TRP A 179 0.12 2.83 -4.23
C TRP A 179 -0.35 1.54 -3.59
N THR A 180 -1.35 0.90 -4.20
CA THR A 180 -1.84 -0.42 -3.79
C THR A 180 -1.96 -1.34 -5.00
N ARG A 181 -1.60 -2.59 -4.80
CA ARG A 181 -1.80 -3.65 -5.76
C ARG A 181 -2.80 -4.65 -5.20
N ILE A 182 -3.86 -4.88 -5.95
CA ILE A 182 -4.86 -5.89 -5.65
C ILE A 182 -4.58 -7.08 -6.56
N VAL A 183 -4.31 -8.23 -5.94
CA VAL A 183 -3.94 -9.48 -6.62
C VAL A 183 -5.16 -10.38 -6.61
N THR A 184 -5.63 -10.71 -7.81
CA THR A 184 -6.84 -11.51 -8.02
C THR A 184 -6.50 -12.89 -8.59
N ASP A 185 -7.30 -13.90 -8.29
CA ASP A 185 -7.17 -15.28 -8.80
C ASP A 185 -7.59 -15.44 -10.27
N TYR A 186 -8.14 -14.38 -10.88
CA TYR A 186 -8.68 -14.37 -12.25
C TYR A 186 -7.91 -13.45 -13.21
N SER A 187 -6.63 -13.25 -12.96
CA SER A 187 -5.70 -12.52 -13.84
C SER A 187 -6.11 -11.07 -14.19
N ARG A 188 -6.81 -10.39 -13.28
CA ARG A 188 -7.19 -8.98 -13.39
C ARG A 188 -6.63 -8.17 -12.21
N ASP A 189 -5.34 -8.32 -11.98
CA ASP A 189 -4.63 -7.53 -10.99
C ASP A 189 -4.74 -6.04 -11.32
N THR A 190 -4.87 -5.22 -10.29
CA THR A 190 -4.93 -3.77 -10.46
C THR A 190 -3.89 -3.07 -9.61
N ASP A 191 -3.28 -2.06 -10.20
CA ASP A 191 -2.47 -1.07 -9.50
C ASP A 191 -3.28 0.21 -9.33
N VAL A 192 -3.43 0.66 -8.10
CA VAL A 192 -4.18 1.87 -7.73
C VAL A 192 -3.21 2.89 -7.15
N TYR A 193 -3.15 4.06 -7.77
CA TYR A 193 -2.34 5.20 -7.33
C TYR A 193 -3.26 6.31 -6.85
N THR A 194 -3.12 6.72 -5.61
CA THR A 194 -3.99 7.73 -5.01
C THR A 194 -3.20 8.80 -4.28
N LEU A 195 -3.70 10.04 -4.38
CA LEU A 195 -3.26 11.16 -3.57
C LEU A 195 -4.44 11.66 -2.77
N GLY A 196 -4.23 11.97 -1.51
CA GLY A 196 -5.31 12.40 -0.63
C GLY A 196 -4.86 13.35 0.46
N ALA A 197 -5.86 13.92 1.13
CA ALA A 197 -5.71 14.66 2.36
C ALA A 197 -6.12 13.77 3.55
N ALA A 198 -5.37 13.85 4.62
CA ALA A 198 -5.65 13.12 5.84
C ALA A 198 -5.64 14.05 7.05
N VAL A 199 -6.51 13.77 7.99
CA VAL A 199 -6.56 14.44 9.30
C VAL A 199 -6.35 13.40 10.40
N ARG A 200 -5.44 13.72 11.33
CA ARG A 200 -5.11 12.86 12.47
C ARG A 200 -5.69 13.45 13.75
N PHE A 201 -6.27 12.61 14.62
CA PHE A 201 -6.94 13.00 15.86
C PHE A 201 -6.80 11.91 16.96
#